data_1fc0a9a5938bfafa112f1505cc4ec6af
#
_entry.id   1fc0a9a5938bfafa112f1505cc4ec6af
#
_cell.length_a   1.000
_cell.length_b   1.000
_cell.length_c   1.000
_cell.angle_alpha   90.00
_cell.angle_beta   90.00
_cell.angle_gamma   90.00
#
_symmetry.space_group_name_H-M   'P 1'
#
loop_
_entity.id
_entity.type
_entity.pdbx_description
1 polymer ?
#
loop_
_entity_poly.entity_id
_entity_poly.type
_entity_poly.pdbx_seq_one_letter_code
_entity_poly.pdbx_strand_id
1 'polypeptide(L)'
;MGVCLRYVSDRETARDLLQDGFVKVFTSMDFYSGLGSFEGWIRKIFVNCALEYLRKSDVLREAADLDNTVELIHPDSSAISDMSAAELMKLVQELPAGFRTVFNLFAIEGYSHKEISEMMNITESTSRSQFTRAKQLLQRRINELY
;
A
#
# COMPACT_ATOMS: atom_id res chain seq x y z
N MET A 1 6.74 10.49 6.90
CA MET A 1 5.54 10.07 7.65
C MET A 1 4.40 9.61 6.73
N GLY A 2 3.98 10.38 5.75
CA GLY A 2 2.87 10.00 4.86
C GLY A 2 3.05 8.68 4.12
N VAL A 3 4.24 8.37 3.63
CA VAL A 3 4.53 7.07 2.99
C VAL A 3 4.32 5.92 3.99
N CYS A 4 4.86 6.01 5.21
CA CYS A 4 4.71 4.96 6.23
C CYS A 4 3.24 4.74 6.61
N LEU A 5 2.47 5.81 6.82
CA LEU A 5 1.05 5.74 7.19
C LEU A 5 0.15 5.13 6.09
N ARG A 6 0.60 5.05 4.85
CA ARG A 6 -0.13 4.33 3.81
C ARG A 6 -0.08 2.81 3.97
N TYR A 7 1.01 2.30 4.55
CA TYR A 7 1.21 0.86 4.72
C TYR A 7 0.79 0.35 6.09
N VAL A 8 0.96 1.17 7.14
CA VAL A 8 0.56 0.82 8.50
C VAL A 8 -0.43 1.86 9.02
N SER A 9 -1.49 1.41 9.69
CA SER A 9 -2.54 2.29 10.24
C SER A 9 -2.17 2.84 11.61
N ASP A 10 -1.29 2.15 12.33
CA ASP A 10 -0.81 2.59 13.63
C ASP A 10 0.29 3.64 13.52
N ARG A 11 0.10 4.75 14.25
CA ARG A 11 0.99 5.91 14.19
C ARG A 11 2.34 5.67 14.86
N GLU A 12 2.40 4.84 15.89
CA GLU A 12 3.66 4.50 16.57
C GLU A 12 4.53 3.65 15.64
N THR A 13 3.94 2.62 15.05
CA THR A 13 4.61 1.80 14.03
C THR A 13 5.09 2.64 12.85
N ALA A 14 4.28 3.61 12.39
CA ALA A 14 4.69 4.50 11.31
C ALA A 14 5.89 5.39 11.70
N ARG A 15 6.00 5.80 12.98
CA ARG A 15 7.17 6.54 13.49
C ARG A 15 8.42 5.67 13.55
N ASP A 16 8.30 4.43 13.98
CA ASP A 16 9.42 3.48 14.01
C ASP A 16 9.94 3.22 12.60
N LEU A 17 9.04 2.99 11.65
CA LEU A 17 9.38 2.86 10.22
C LEU A 17 10.03 4.12 9.65
N LEU A 18 9.61 5.29 10.10
CA LEU A 18 10.22 6.55 9.70
C LEU A 18 11.68 6.65 10.18
N GLN A 19 11.94 6.29 11.43
CA GLN A 19 13.29 6.27 11.99
C GLN A 19 14.18 5.25 11.28
N ASP A 20 13.72 4.02 11.12
CA ASP A 20 14.44 2.96 10.40
C ASP A 20 14.74 3.36 8.96
N GLY A 21 13.77 3.99 8.30
CA GLY A 21 13.92 4.50 6.94
C GLY A 21 15.01 5.57 6.84
N PHE A 22 15.05 6.52 7.76
CA PHE A 22 16.11 7.54 7.79
C PHE A 22 17.48 6.95 8.09
N VAL A 23 17.58 5.99 9.01
CA VAL A 23 18.86 5.26 9.25
C VAL A 23 19.32 4.60 7.95
N LYS A 24 18.44 3.91 7.22
CA LYS A 24 18.79 3.30 5.93
C LYS A 24 19.14 4.32 4.86
N VAL A 25 18.46 5.47 4.79
CA VAL A 25 18.82 6.56 3.88
C VAL A 25 20.24 7.02 4.14
N PHE A 26 20.59 7.35 5.39
CA PHE A 26 21.93 7.86 5.73
C PHE A 26 23.03 6.81 5.51
N THR A 27 22.80 5.56 5.87
CA THR A 27 23.77 4.48 5.68
C THR A 27 23.93 4.05 4.22
N SER A 28 22.96 4.38 3.36
CA SER A 28 22.99 4.03 1.93
C SER A 28 23.27 5.21 1.01
N MET A 29 23.56 6.40 1.54
CA MET A 29 23.78 7.60 0.73
C MET A 29 24.90 7.43 -0.31
N ASP A 30 25.96 6.72 0.04
CA ASP A 30 27.10 6.46 -0.86
C ASP A 30 26.72 5.56 -2.06
N PHE A 31 25.61 4.83 -1.97
CA PHE A 31 25.10 3.97 -3.04
C PHE A 31 24.11 4.68 -3.98
N TYR A 32 23.75 5.92 -3.69
CA TYR A 32 22.91 6.69 -4.59
C TYR A 32 23.69 7.08 -5.85
N SER A 33 23.32 6.48 -6.97
CA SER A 33 24.04 6.64 -8.25
C SER A 33 23.82 7.99 -8.96
N GLY A 34 22.90 8.83 -8.45
CA GLY A 34 22.46 10.05 -9.13
C GLY A 34 21.52 9.80 -10.32
N LEU A 35 21.16 8.56 -10.59
CA LEU A 35 20.18 8.20 -11.62
C LEU A 35 18.76 8.27 -11.06
N GLY A 36 17.92 9.08 -11.70
CA GLY A 36 16.55 9.33 -11.22
C GLY A 36 16.48 10.42 -10.13
N SER A 37 15.29 10.63 -9.57
CA SER A 37 15.11 11.63 -8.53
C SER A 37 15.56 11.11 -7.16
N PHE A 38 16.21 11.96 -6.39
CA PHE A 38 16.62 11.65 -5.02
C PHE A 38 15.39 11.34 -4.12
N GLU A 39 14.30 12.07 -4.31
CA GLU A 39 13.04 11.81 -3.64
C GLU A 39 12.48 10.41 -3.94
N GLY A 40 12.51 9.99 -5.20
CA GLY A 40 12.08 8.64 -5.62
C GLY A 40 12.96 7.55 -5.01
N TRP A 41 14.26 7.77 -4.91
CA TRP A 41 15.19 6.85 -4.27
C TRP A 41 14.90 6.71 -2.75
N ILE A 42 14.70 7.84 -2.05
CA ILE A 42 14.30 7.84 -0.63
C ILE A 42 12.95 7.15 -0.44
N ARG A 43 11.95 7.48 -1.26
CA ARG A 43 10.63 6.87 -1.21
C ARG A 43 10.70 5.35 -1.30
N LYS A 44 11.50 4.82 -2.21
CA LYS A 44 11.72 3.37 -2.37
C LYS A 44 12.29 2.73 -1.11
N ILE A 45 13.20 3.40 -0.41
CA ILE A 45 13.75 2.92 0.87
C ILE A 45 12.64 2.80 1.91
N PHE A 46 11.78 3.82 2.06
CA PHE A 46 10.67 3.78 3.02
C PHE A 46 9.62 2.72 2.67
N VAL A 47 9.28 2.57 1.39
CA VAL A 47 8.39 1.49 0.93
C VAL A 47 8.97 0.12 1.29
N ASN A 48 10.24 -0.11 1.03
CA ASN A 48 10.92 -1.37 1.37
C ASN A 48 10.96 -1.61 2.88
N CYS A 49 11.17 -0.59 3.70
CA CYS A 49 11.09 -0.70 5.16
C CYS A 49 9.69 -1.15 5.61
N ALA A 50 8.66 -0.54 5.06
CA ALA A 50 7.28 -0.90 5.37
C ALA A 50 6.95 -2.35 4.96
N LEU A 51 7.36 -2.77 3.77
CA LEU A 51 7.17 -4.15 3.30
C LEU A 51 7.93 -5.17 4.16
N GLU A 52 9.16 -4.85 4.57
CA GLU A 52 9.94 -5.71 5.46
C GLU A 52 9.26 -5.88 6.82
N TYR A 53 8.74 -4.80 7.40
CA TYR A 53 7.96 -4.84 8.62
C TYR A 53 6.71 -5.72 8.48
N LEU A 54 5.91 -5.51 7.43
CA LEU A 54 4.67 -6.26 7.19
C LEU A 54 4.93 -7.76 6.99
N ARG A 55 6.04 -8.12 6.35
CA ARG A 55 6.47 -9.53 6.21
C ARG A 55 6.86 -10.17 7.54
N LYS A 56 7.60 -9.44 8.39
CA LYS A 56 8.03 -9.92 9.71
C LYS A 56 6.87 -10.09 10.70
N SER A 57 5.86 -9.24 10.61
CA SER A 57 4.70 -9.24 11.51
C SER A 57 3.61 -10.26 11.13
N ASP A 58 3.81 -11.06 10.08
CA ASP A 58 2.82 -12.01 9.52
C ASP A 58 1.46 -11.38 9.12
N VAL A 59 1.32 -10.07 9.22
CA VAL A 59 0.08 -9.33 8.89
C VAL A 59 -0.38 -9.58 7.45
N LEU A 60 0.56 -9.85 6.54
CA LEU A 60 0.24 -10.17 5.15
C LEU A 60 -0.34 -11.58 5.00
N ARG A 61 -0.03 -12.53 5.89
CA ARG A 61 -0.58 -13.88 5.88
C ARG A 61 -2.02 -13.90 6.36
N GLU A 62 -2.33 -13.20 7.44
CA GLU A 62 -3.69 -13.07 7.96
C GLU A 62 -4.66 -12.47 6.94
N ALA A 63 -4.16 -11.58 6.08
CA ALA A 63 -4.95 -10.98 5.02
C ALA A 63 -5.23 -11.92 3.83
N ALA A 64 -4.46 -12.99 3.66
CA ALA A 64 -4.67 -13.97 2.59
C ALA A 64 -5.88 -14.91 2.86
N ASP A 65 -6.23 -15.09 4.13
CA ASP A 65 -7.31 -15.97 4.58
C ASP A 65 -8.69 -15.29 4.63
N LEU A 66 -8.77 -13.98 4.41
CA LEU A 66 -10.03 -13.25 4.34
C LEU A 66 -10.78 -13.56 3.04
N ASP A 67 -11.79 -14.39 3.22
CA ASP A 67 -12.57 -15.12 2.24
C ASP A 67 -13.34 -14.29 1.18
N ASN A 68 -13.52 -14.88 0.15
CA ASN A 68 -14.02 -14.98 -1.21
C ASN A 68 -15.40 -14.38 -1.56
N THR A 69 -16.08 -13.63 -0.73
CA THR A 69 -17.44 -13.16 -0.98
C THR A 69 -17.55 -11.64 -1.05
N VAL A 70 -17.02 -11.06 -2.10
CA VAL A 70 -17.35 -9.67 -2.45
C VAL A 70 -18.02 -9.66 -3.81
N GLU A 71 -19.33 -9.37 -3.83
CA GLU A 71 -20.08 -9.14 -5.06
C GLU A 71 -19.52 -7.93 -5.83
N LEU A 72 -19.53 -8.05 -7.16
CA LEU A 72 -19.12 -6.97 -8.05
C LEU A 72 -20.16 -5.84 -8.00
N ILE A 73 -19.81 -4.76 -7.32
CA ILE A 73 -20.58 -3.52 -7.33
C ILE A 73 -19.86 -2.55 -8.27
N HIS A 74 -20.58 -2.05 -9.28
CA HIS A 74 -20.06 -0.99 -10.15
C HIS A 74 -20.21 0.37 -9.44
N PRO A 75 -19.15 1.19 -9.36
CA PRO A 75 -19.24 2.49 -8.70
C PRO A 75 -20.02 3.49 -9.54
N ASP A 76 -20.77 4.35 -8.87
CA ASP A 76 -21.23 5.59 -9.48
C ASP A 76 -20.04 6.55 -9.54
N SER A 77 -19.65 6.95 -10.76
CA SER A 77 -18.47 7.78 -11.01
C SER A 77 -18.58 9.20 -10.43
N SER A 78 -19.78 9.62 -10.05
CA SER A 78 -20.03 10.96 -9.47
C SER A 78 -19.52 11.08 -8.03
N ALA A 79 -19.62 10.03 -7.22
CA ALA A 79 -19.22 10.05 -5.81
C ALA A 79 -17.70 10.25 -5.61
N ILE A 80 -16.89 9.83 -6.57
CA ILE A 80 -15.42 9.93 -6.49
C ILE A 80 -14.94 11.35 -6.76
N SER A 81 -15.67 12.15 -7.56
CA SER A 81 -15.24 13.50 -7.93
C SER A 81 -15.26 14.49 -6.78
N ASP A 82 -16.09 14.26 -5.76
CA ASP A 82 -16.30 15.18 -4.64
C ASP A 82 -15.46 14.81 -3.40
N MET A 83 -14.83 13.62 -3.42
CA MET A 83 -14.02 13.12 -2.30
C MET A 83 -12.62 13.74 -2.29
N SER A 84 -12.21 14.23 -1.12
CA SER A 84 -10.84 14.72 -0.93
C SER A 84 -9.82 13.56 -0.89
N ALA A 85 -8.57 13.85 -1.27
CA ALA A 85 -7.48 12.88 -1.17
C ALA A 85 -7.26 12.37 0.26
N ALA A 86 -7.56 13.19 1.28
CA ALA A 86 -7.44 12.81 2.69
C ALA A 86 -8.53 11.79 3.10
N GLU A 87 -9.74 11.94 2.60
CA GLU A 87 -10.84 11.00 2.84
C GLU A 87 -10.57 9.66 2.15
N LEU A 88 -10.15 9.70 0.89
CA LEU A 88 -9.74 8.48 0.19
C LEU A 88 -8.62 7.74 0.93
N MET A 89 -7.64 8.49 1.47
CA MET A 89 -6.54 7.89 2.22
C MET A 89 -7.00 7.20 3.50
N LYS A 90 -8.01 7.73 4.20
CA LYS A 90 -8.62 7.06 5.36
C LYS A 90 -9.25 5.73 4.96
N LEU A 91 -10.02 5.70 3.87
CA LEU A 91 -10.62 4.47 3.36
C LEU A 91 -9.56 3.42 2.98
N VAL A 92 -8.47 3.87 2.36
CA VAL A 92 -7.33 2.98 2.04
C VAL A 92 -6.71 2.39 3.32
N GLN A 93 -6.60 3.18 4.39
CA GLN A 93 -6.08 2.69 5.68
C GLN A 93 -6.99 1.65 6.35
N GLU A 94 -8.29 1.66 6.06
CA GLU A 94 -9.25 0.67 6.57
C GLU A 94 -9.19 -0.68 5.83
N LEU A 95 -8.54 -0.74 4.67
CA LEU A 95 -8.38 -2.00 3.94
C LEU A 95 -7.56 -3.01 4.75
N PRO A 96 -7.85 -4.31 4.62
CA PRO A 96 -6.97 -5.37 5.10
C PRO A 96 -5.54 -5.18 4.56
N ALA A 97 -4.54 -5.47 5.39
CA ALA A 97 -3.15 -5.11 5.13
C ALA A 97 -2.62 -5.60 3.77
N GLY A 98 -2.96 -6.82 3.34
CA GLY A 98 -2.55 -7.34 2.03
C GLY A 98 -3.16 -6.57 0.87
N PHE A 99 -4.46 -6.29 0.93
CA PHE A 99 -5.18 -5.52 -0.10
C PHE A 99 -4.69 -4.08 -0.15
N ARG A 100 -4.49 -3.47 1.02
CA ARG A 100 -3.94 -2.12 1.16
C ARG A 100 -2.53 -2.02 0.58
N THR A 101 -1.68 -2.99 0.86
CA THR A 101 -0.30 -3.02 0.37
C THR A 101 -0.26 -3.13 -1.15
N VAL A 102 -0.99 -4.08 -1.75
CA VAL A 102 -1.06 -4.21 -3.21
C VAL A 102 -1.65 -2.96 -3.86
N PHE A 103 -2.72 -2.40 -3.27
CA PHE A 103 -3.32 -1.17 -3.78
C PHE A 103 -2.32 -0.01 -3.80
N ASN A 104 -1.60 0.21 -2.71
CA ASN A 104 -0.60 1.28 -2.64
C ASN A 104 0.54 1.07 -3.64
N LEU A 105 1.07 -0.15 -3.74
CA LEU A 105 2.16 -0.45 -4.67
C LEU A 105 1.75 -0.26 -6.12
N PHE A 106 0.56 -0.71 -6.51
CA PHE A 106 0.10 -0.62 -7.88
C PHE A 106 -0.41 0.79 -8.24
N ALA A 107 -1.40 1.31 -7.47
CA ALA A 107 -2.11 2.55 -7.82
C ALA A 107 -1.34 3.82 -7.46
N ILE A 108 -0.51 3.80 -6.41
CA ILE A 108 0.18 5.00 -5.92
C ILE A 108 1.66 4.99 -6.30
N GLU A 109 2.36 3.87 -6.08
CA GLU A 109 3.78 3.77 -6.38
C GLU A 109 4.08 3.38 -7.84
N GLY A 110 3.09 2.83 -8.58
CA GLY A 110 3.20 2.53 -10.00
C GLY A 110 3.92 1.23 -10.35
N TYR A 111 4.08 0.31 -9.39
CA TYR A 111 4.65 -1.01 -9.65
C TYR A 111 3.71 -1.91 -10.45
N SER A 112 4.26 -2.71 -11.36
CA SER A 112 3.53 -3.75 -12.06
C SER A 112 3.18 -4.92 -11.12
N HIS A 113 2.16 -5.72 -11.46
CA HIS A 113 1.82 -6.92 -10.68
C HIS A 113 2.97 -7.94 -10.61
N LYS A 114 3.82 -7.97 -11.62
CA LYS A 114 5.03 -8.80 -11.62
C LYS A 114 6.02 -8.34 -10.55
N GLU A 115 6.33 -7.04 -10.51
CA GLU A 115 7.21 -6.47 -9.48
C GLU A 115 6.62 -6.62 -8.08
N ILE A 116 5.31 -6.41 -7.92
CA ILE A 116 4.61 -6.59 -6.64
C ILE A 116 4.70 -8.06 -6.18
N SER A 117 4.55 -9.01 -7.10
CA SER A 117 4.65 -10.43 -6.78
C SER A 117 6.03 -10.79 -6.20
N GLU A 118 7.08 -10.24 -6.76
CA GLU A 118 8.45 -10.41 -6.27
C GLU A 118 8.67 -9.70 -4.91
N MET A 119 8.18 -8.46 -4.77
CA MET A 119 8.32 -7.65 -3.55
C MET A 119 7.57 -8.25 -2.35
N MET A 120 6.40 -8.83 -2.58
CA MET A 120 5.54 -9.39 -1.53
C MET A 120 5.66 -10.91 -1.36
N ASN A 121 6.43 -11.58 -2.21
CA ASN A 121 6.53 -13.04 -2.28
C ASN A 121 5.17 -13.74 -2.43
N ILE A 122 4.38 -13.27 -3.37
CA ILE A 122 3.08 -13.80 -3.78
C ILE A 122 3.10 -14.10 -5.28
N THR A 123 2.08 -14.78 -5.80
CA THR A 123 1.96 -14.95 -7.25
C THR A 123 1.44 -13.67 -7.90
N GLU A 124 1.71 -13.48 -9.18
CA GLU A 124 1.17 -12.36 -9.96
C GLU A 124 -0.36 -12.39 -10.02
N SER A 125 -0.95 -13.59 -10.09
CA SER A 125 -2.40 -13.80 -10.02
C SER A 125 -2.96 -13.34 -8.67
N THR A 126 -2.31 -13.66 -7.55
CA THR A 126 -2.69 -13.18 -6.21
C THR A 126 -2.62 -11.66 -6.12
N SER A 127 -1.58 -11.05 -6.68
CA SER A 127 -1.48 -9.58 -6.73
C SER A 127 -2.66 -8.95 -7.47
N ARG A 128 -3.05 -9.50 -8.64
CA ARG A 128 -4.20 -9.02 -9.40
C ARG A 128 -5.52 -9.19 -8.63
N SER A 129 -5.74 -10.36 -8.01
CA SER A 129 -6.96 -10.61 -7.25
C SER A 129 -7.06 -9.73 -6.02
N GLN A 130 -5.98 -9.52 -5.28
CA GLN A 130 -5.93 -8.61 -4.12
C GLN A 130 -6.21 -7.16 -4.53
N PHE A 131 -5.65 -6.71 -5.65
CA PHE A 131 -5.96 -5.37 -6.17
C PHE A 131 -7.43 -5.21 -6.56
N THR A 132 -8.01 -6.20 -7.20
CA THR A 132 -9.44 -6.20 -7.56
C THR A 132 -10.30 -6.12 -6.31
N ARG A 133 -10.01 -6.92 -5.29
CA ARG A 133 -10.74 -6.89 -4.00
C ARG A 133 -10.56 -5.57 -3.26
N ALA A 134 -9.36 -5.00 -3.27
CA ALA A 134 -9.11 -3.67 -2.69
C ALA A 134 -10.02 -2.62 -3.34
N LYS A 135 -10.12 -2.61 -4.67
CA LYS A 135 -11.02 -1.69 -5.39
C LYS A 135 -12.48 -1.91 -5.03
N GLN A 136 -12.93 -3.15 -4.98
CA GLN A 136 -14.32 -3.48 -4.63
C GLN A 136 -14.67 -3.01 -3.22
N LEU A 137 -13.81 -3.22 -2.24
CA LEU A 137 -14.01 -2.74 -0.88
C LEU A 137 -14.06 -1.21 -0.80
N LEU A 138 -13.14 -0.54 -1.49
CA LEU A 138 -13.15 0.93 -1.55
C LEU A 138 -14.42 1.47 -2.20
N GLN A 139 -14.83 0.90 -3.32
CA GLN A 139 -16.07 1.26 -4.01
C GLN A 139 -17.30 1.09 -3.12
N ARG A 140 -17.39 -0.04 -2.43
CA ARG A 140 -18.48 -0.30 -1.48
C ARG A 140 -18.50 0.76 -0.38
N ARG A 141 -17.36 1.08 0.22
CA ARG A 141 -17.26 2.10 1.28
C ARG A 141 -17.62 3.49 0.77
N ILE A 142 -17.19 3.86 -0.43
CA ILE A 142 -17.56 5.13 -1.04
C ILE A 142 -19.08 5.21 -1.23
N ASN A 143 -19.71 4.15 -1.77
CA ASN A 143 -21.17 4.12 -1.97
C ASN A 143 -21.97 4.11 -0.66
N GLU A 144 -21.40 3.65 0.45
CA GLU A 144 -22.03 3.71 1.78
C GLU A 144 -21.98 5.14 2.38
N LEU A 145 -21.04 5.97 1.96
CA LEU A 145 -20.80 7.31 2.50
C LEU A 145 -21.47 8.43 1.68
N TYR A 146 -21.71 8.17 0.42
CA TYR A 146 -22.27 9.12 -0.55
C TYR A 146 -23.45 8.50 -1.32
#